data_e34527fc8f264abc7a8e7cce90b0dd33
#
_entry.id   e34527fc8f264abc7a8e7cce90b0dd33
#
_cell.length_a   1.000
_cell.length_b   1.000
_cell.length_c   1.000
_cell.angle_alpha   90.00
_cell.angle_beta   90.00
_cell.angle_gamma   90.00
#
_symmetry.space_group_name_H-M   'P 1'
#
loop_
_entity.id
_entity.type
_entity.pdbx_description
1 polymer ?
#
loop_
_entity_poly.entity_id
_entity_poly.type
_entity_poly.pdbx_seq_one_letter_code
_entity_poly.pdbx_strand_id
1 'polypeptide(L)'
;MPYIAPPPSFWRERYASVSAAEFAERRPCREHAERPLRLLLIGHNPSEHSWNSGVGYSNPSNRFWPLLREAGILPADWRAGEPVEALCNNAPGELVIGITDGLCAPGSDAQEFGRVAMRAARDGTDEVPGLFDRLAAHTRRAGAPPRLVAFVGKRQYGMLFDSPLKKVPSGVQTVLPPRWPLDPSTEVHVLTSPSGRAAVPPAERLAEYQAVAAALHAIEWP
;
A
#
# COMPACT_ATOMS: atom_id res chain seq x y z
N MET A 1 -3.97 -0.94 14.87
CA MET A 1 -2.74 -0.34 15.44
C MET A 1 -2.11 0.50 14.37
N PRO A 2 -1.68 1.71 14.72
CA PRO A 2 -0.99 2.58 13.81
C PRO A 2 0.30 1.96 13.30
N TYR A 3 0.73 2.35 12.13
CA TYR A 3 2.01 1.98 11.59
C TYR A 3 3.10 2.76 12.33
N ILE A 4 3.62 2.14 13.34
CA ILE A 4 4.91 2.54 13.87
C ILE A 4 5.92 1.69 13.13
N ALA A 5 6.85 2.31 12.40
CA ALA A 5 7.91 1.57 11.75
C ALA A 5 8.70 0.84 12.84
N PRO A 6 8.58 -0.48 12.97
CA PRO A 6 9.28 -1.20 14.00
C PRO A 6 10.76 -1.29 13.65
N PRO A 7 11.65 -1.51 14.63
CA PRO A 7 13.05 -1.73 14.36
C PRO A 7 13.25 -2.93 13.43
N PRO A 8 14.35 -2.98 12.67
CA PRO A 8 14.59 -4.05 11.69
C PRO A 8 14.48 -5.47 12.22
N SER A 9 14.91 -5.71 13.46
CA SER A 9 14.74 -7.00 14.15
C SER A 9 13.28 -7.38 14.29
N PHE A 10 12.44 -6.46 14.68
CA PHE A 10 11.01 -6.67 14.83
C PHE A 10 10.31 -7.05 13.51
N TRP A 11 10.74 -6.45 12.39
CA TRP A 11 10.23 -6.80 11.07
C TRP A 11 10.55 -8.25 10.70
N ARG A 12 11.81 -8.66 10.92
CA ARG A 12 12.27 -10.03 10.62
C ARG A 12 11.53 -11.05 11.47
N GLU A 13 11.46 -10.82 12.76
CA GLU A 13 10.74 -11.69 13.67
C GLU A 13 9.27 -11.80 13.29
N ARG A 14 8.68 -10.68 12.93
CA ARG A 14 7.25 -10.62 12.62
C ARG A 14 6.89 -11.31 11.31
N TYR A 15 7.75 -11.26 10.32
CA TYR A 15 7.48 -11.90 9.03
C TYR A 15 8.00 -13.33 8.94
N ALA A 16 8.97 -13.69 9.74
CA ALA A 16 9.61 -15.00 9.67
C ALA A 16 9.08 -16.03 10.69
N SER A 17 8.44 -15.58 11.77
CA SER A 17 8.10 -16.47 12.90
C SER A 17 6.66 -16.41 13.39
N VAL A 18 5.82 -15.56 12.84
CA VAL A 18 4.42 -15.45 13.29
C VAL A 18 3.50 -16.37 12.49
N SER A 19 2.59 -17.03 13.18
CA SER A 19 1.52 -17.79 12.55
C SER A 19 0.61 -16.90 11.68
N ALA A 20 -0.12 -17.50 10.75
CA ALA A 20 -1.07 -16.77 9.90
C ALA A 20 -2.12 -16.00 10.71
N ALA A 21 -2.61 -16.57 11.82
CA ALA A 21 -3.55 -15.92 12.72
C ALA A 21 -2.90 -14.72 13.41
N GLU A 22 -1.70 -14.88 13.93
CA GLU A 22 -0.94 -13.83 14.59
C GLU A 22 -0.54 -12.71 13.63
N PHE A 23 -0.17 -13.07 12.40
CA PHE A 23 0.05 -12.11 11.34
C PHE A 23 -1.21 -11.32 11.00
N ALA A 24 -2.37 -11.96 10.98
CA ALA A 24 -3.65 -11.30 10.74
C ALA A 24 -4.02 -10.30 11.85
N GLU A 25 -3.64 -10.56 13.09
CA GLU A 25 -3.90 -9.67 14.22
C GLU A 25 -2.89 -8.54 14.34
N ARG A 26 -1.62 -8.88 14.17
CA ARG A 26 -0.50 -7.97 14.43
C ARG A 26 0.04 -7.31 13.20
N ARG A 27 -0.70 -7.41 12.10
CA ARG A 27 -0.21 -6.88 10.89
C ARG A 27 0.62 -5.66 11.05
N PRO A 28 1.73 -5.70 10.42
CA PRO A 28 2.67 -4.64 10.51
C PRO A 28 2.11 -3.42 9.92
N CYS A 29 1.09 -3.02 10.36
CA CYS A 29 1.11 -1.90 9.86
C CYS A 29 0.30 -1.13 9.13
N ARG A 30 -0.29 -1.71 8.62
CA ARG A 30 -0.38 -0.97 7.47
C ARG A 30 -1.75 -0.55 7.22
N GLU A 31 -2.60 -1.44 7.35
CA GLU A 31 -3.99 -1.12 7.29
C GLU A 31 -4.44 -0.77 8.71
N HIS A 32 -5.18 0.25 8.85
CA HIS A 32 -5.76 0.60 10.14
C HIS A 32 -6.81 -0.45 10.49
N ALA A 33 -6.52 -1.29 11.46
CA ALA A 33 -7.28 -2.51 11.70
C ALA A 33 -8.74 -2.28 12.16
N GLU A 34 -9.02 -1.15 12.74
CA GLU A 34 -10.24 -0.90 13.51
C GLU A 34 -11.17 0.12 12.84
N ARG A 35 -10.77 0.67 11.71
CA ARG A 35 -11.48 1.80 11.11
C ARG A 35 -11.53 1.70 9.58
N PRO A 36 -12.63 2.15 8.99
CA PRO A 36 -12.69 2.34 7.55
C PRO A 36 -11.60 3.30 7.09
N LEU A 37 -11.07 3.08 5.91
CA LEU A 37 -10.05 3.96 5.30
C LEU A 37 -10.66 4.77 4.16
N ARG A 38 -10.27 6.03 4.06
CA ARG A 38 -10.53 6.83 2.86
C ARG A 38 -9.65 6.37 1.72
N LEU A 39 -8.37 6.13 2.00
CA LEU A 39 -7.38 5.68 1.03
C LEU A 39 -6.49 4.58 1.62
N LEU A 40 -6.27 3.52 0.86
CA LEU A 40 -5.24 2.52 1.12
C LEU A 40 -4.20 2.55 0.02
N LEU A 41 -2.95 2.85 0.37
CA LEU A 41 -1.80 2.82 -0.52
C LEU A 41 -1.14 1.45 -0.45
N ILE A 42 -0.96 0.78 -1.61
CA ILE A 42 -0.37 -0.56 -1.68
C ILE A 42 0.95 -0.48 -2.44
N GLY A 43 2.05 -0.70 -1.72
CA GLY A 43 3.39 -0.83 -2.27
C GLY A 43 3.68 -2.23 -2.81
N HIS A 44 4.88 -2.39 -3.38
CA HIS A 44 5.34 -3.69 -3.85
C HIS A 44 5.86 -4.55 -2.69
N ASN A 45 6.92 -4.08 -2.07
CA ASN A 45 7.59 -4.70 -0.92
C ASN A 45 8.48 -3.66 -0.22
N PRO A 46 8.84 -3.86 1.05
CA PRO A 46 9.83 -3.00 1.70
C PRO A 46 11.20 -3.14 1.00
N SER A 47 11.85 -2.02 0.69
CA SER A 47 13.23 -2.05 0.22
C SER A 47 14.19 -2.45 1.35
N GLU A 48 15.39 -2.90 1.03
CA GLU A 48 16.45 -3.15 2.02
C GLU A 48 16.71 -1.92 2.89
N HIS A 49 16.68 -0.73 2.30
CA HIS A 49 16.84 0.51 3.03
C HIS A 49 15.69 0.73 4.03
N SER A 50 14.44 0.53 3.60
CA SER A 50 13.27 0.64 4.47
C SER A 50 13.28 -0.41 5.56
N TRP A 51 13.69 -1.63 5.24
CA TRP A 51 13.83 -2.72 6.18
C TRP A 51 14.85 -2.44 7.27
N ASN A 52 16.00 -1.89 6.88
CA ASN A 52 17.09 -1.57 7.81
C ASN A 52 16.84 -0.31 8.64
N SER A 53 16.18 0.70 8.05
CA SER A 53 15.84 1.95 8.77
C SER A 53 14.57 1.84 9.61
N GLY A 54 13.71 0.85 9.34
CA GLY A 54 12.38 0.74 9.94
C GLY A 54 11.36 1.76 9.40
N VAL A 55 11.72 2.57 8.40
CA VAL A 55 10.83 3.60 7.82
C VAL A 55 10.48 3.26 6.39
N GLY A 56 9.20 3.11 6.10
CA GLY A 56 8.71 2.83 4.75
C GLY A 56 9.04 3.94 3.77
N TYR A 57 9.49 3.56 2.56
CA TYR A 57 9.87 4.49 1.49
C TYR A 57 10.96 5.50 1.85
N SER A 58 11.81 5.19 2.82
CA SER A 58 12.84 6.09 3.35
C SER A 58 14.09 6.20 2.48
N ASN A 59 14.23 5.40 1.42
CA ASN A 59 15.37 5.54 0.51
C ASN A 59 15.40 6.97 -0.07
N PRO A 60 16.54 7.70 0.01
CA PRO A 60 16.64 9.10 -0.44
C PRO A 60 16.24 9.33 -1.90
N SER A 61 16.38 8.33 -2.77
CA SER A 61 15.93 8.42 -4.17
C SER A 61 14.43 8.17 -4.36
N ASN A 62 13.73 7.76 -3.31
CA ASN A 62 12.31 7.47 -3.39
C ASN A 62 11.48 8.75 -3.21
N ARG A 63 10.59 9.00 -4.15
CA ARG A 63 9.74 10.19 -4.17
C ARG A 63 8.36 9.99 -3.52
N PHE A 64 8.11 8.89 -2.84
CA PHE A 64 6.79 8.58 -2.27
C PHE A 64 6.26 9.70 -1.38
N TRP A 65 6.95 10.03 -0.32
CA TRP A 65 6.53 11.09 0.60
C TRP A 65 6.46 12.48 -0.03
N PRO A 66 7.47 12.91 -0.82
CA PRO A 66 7.36 14.14 -1.61
C PRO A 66 6.13 14.17 -2.53
N LEU A 67 5.86 13.10 -3.28
CA LEU A 67 4.72 13.06 -4.20
C LEU A 67 3.38 13.15 -3.46
N LEU A 68 3.22 12.49 -2.32
CA LEU A 68 2.00 12.57 -1.53
C LEU A 68 1.74 14.01 -1.04
N ARG A 69 2.79 14.75 -0.65
CA ARG A 69 2.68 16.15 -0.25
C ARG A 69 2.43 17.08 -1.44
N GLU A 70 3.23 16.94 -2.48
CA GLU A 70 3.12 17.77 -3.71
C GLU A 70 1.75 17.60 -4.39
N ALA A 71 1.18 16.41 -4.28
CA ALA A 71 -0.16 16.10 -4.79
C ALA A 71 -1.30 16.59 -3.88
N GLY A 72 -1.03 16.96 -2.64
CA GLY A 72 -2.06 17.35 -1.67
C GLY A 72 -2.79 16.17 -1.01
N ILE A 73 -2.22 14.96 -1.06
CA ILE A 73 -2.72 13.79 -0.31
C ILE A 73 -2.34 13.92 1.16
N LEU A 74 -1.16 14.43 1.44
CA LEU A 74 -0.66 14.72 2.78
C LEU A 74 -0.50 16.23 3.00
N PRO A 75 -0.54 16.70 4.26
CA PRO A 75 -0.16 18.07 4.59
C PRO A 75 1.25 18.41 4.08
N ALA A 76 1.45 19.66 3.70
CA ALA A 76 2.72 20.12 3.12
C ALA A 76 3.91 19.98 4.09
N ASP A 77 3.65 20.06 5.38
CA ASP A 77 4.62 19.96 6.46
C ASP A 77 4.89 18.52 6.93
N TRP A 78 4.14 17.53 6.42
CA TRP A 78 4.37 16.12 6.73
C TRP A 78 5.81 15.69 6.45
N ARG A 79 6.41 14.95 7.39
CA ARG A 79 7.78 14.43 7.26
C ARG A 79 7.79 12.91 7.24
N ALA A 80 8.66 12.33 6.42
CA ALA A 80 8.91 10.90 6.45
C ALA A 80 9.42 10.49 7.84
N GLY A 81 8.83 9.44 8.42
CA GLY A 81 9.16 8.99 9.77
C GLY A 81 8.24 9.54 10.87
N GLU A 82 7.36 10.47 10.56
CA GLU A 82 6.29 10.80 11.50
C GLU A 82 5.38 9.58 11.74
N PRO A 83 4.82 9.46 12.97
CA PRO A 83 3.94 8.36 13.31
C PRO A 83 2.77 8.26 12.34
N VAL A 84 2.47 7.08 11.90
CA VAL A 84 1.35 6.82 10.99
C VAL A 84 -0.01 7.05 11.66
N GLU A 85 -0.02 7.18 12.98
CA GLU A 85 -1.19 7.67 13.70
C GLU A 85 -1.72 8.98 13.13
N ALA A 86 -0.83 9.85 12.71
CA ALA A 86 -1.22 11.10 12.07
C ALA A 86 -1.87 10.90 10.68
N LEU A 87 -1.58 9.79 9.98
CA LEU A 87 -2.29 9.42 8.76
C LEU A 87 -3.66 8.81 9.02
N CYS A 88 -3.78 8.15 10.15
CA CYS A 88 -4.94 7.35 10.51
C CYS A 88 -5.87 8.08 11.49
N ASN A 89 -5.73 9.37 11.59
CA ASN A 89 -6.62 10.16 12.44
C ASN A 89 -8.06 10.07 11.93
N ASN A 90 -8.97 9.98 12.88
CA ASN A 90 -10.37 9.70 12.61
C ASN A 90 -11.29 10.87 12.84
N ALA A 91 -10.77 12.02 13.10
CA ALA A 91 -11.63 13.18 13.22
C ALA A 91 -12.33 13.45 11.87
N PRO A 92 -13.58 13.91 11.87
CA PRO A 92 -14.27 14.24 10.65
C PRO A 92 -13.44 15.22 9.80
N GLY A 93 -13.32 14.92 8.53
CA GLY A 93 -12.54 15.72 7.58
C GLY A 93 -11.03 15.49 7.61
N GLU A 94 -10.52 14.66 8.48
CA GLU A 94 -9.09 14.35 8.54
C GLU A 94 -8.69 13.18 7.63
N LEU A 95 -7.38 13.04 7.45
CA LEU A 95 -6.82 11.96 6.67
C LEU A 95 -7.08 10.63 7.39
N VAL A 96 -7.58 9.66 6.68
CA VAL A 96 -7.69 8.28 7.16
C VAL A 96 -7.07 7.41 6.08
N ILE A 97 -5.72 7.34 6.11
CA ILE A 97 -4.90 6.70 5.08
C ILE A 97 -4.17 5.52 5.69
N GLY A 98 -4.32 4.37 5.06
CA GLY A 98 -3.52 3.18 5.35
C GLY A 98 -2.42 2.99 4.33
N ILE A 99 -1.36 2.30 4.73
CA ILE A 99 -0.26 1.90 3.84
C ILE A 99 0.00 0.41 4.06
N THR A 100 0.12 -0.35 2.99
CA THR A 100 0.53 -1.76 3.03
C THR A 100 1.42 -2.10 1.83
N ASP A 101 2.01 -3.29 1.86
CA ASP A 101 2.76 -3.83 0.73
C ASP A 101 2.13 -5.13 0.23
N GLY A 102 2.24 -5.41 -1.05
CA GLY A 102 1.80 -6.68 -1.63
C GLY A 102 2.60 -7.84 -1.08
N LEU A 103 3.93 -7.68 -1.04
CA LEU A 103 4.89 -8.62 -0.49
C LEU A 103 5.43 -8.13 0.85
N CYS A 104 5.61 -9.03 1.80
CA CYS A 104 6.20 -8.73 3.10
C CYS A 104 7.70 -9.03 3.19
N ALA A 105 8.31 -9.50 2.11
CA ALA A 105 9.75 -9.79 2.04
C ALA A 105 10.54 -8.55 1.61
N PRO A 106 11.68 -8.23 2.28
CA PRO A 106 12.54 -7.13 1.86
C PRO A 106 13.25 -7.45 0.54
N GLY A 107 13.55 -6.42 -0.22
CA GLY A 107 14.33 -6.53 -1.45
C GLY A 107 14.40 -5.19 -2.17
N SER A 108 15.56 -4.87 -2.72
CA SER A 108 15.80 -3.58 -3.36
C SER A 108 15.48 -3.56 -4.85
N ASP A 109 15.27 -4.72 -5.46
CA ASP A 109 14.84 -4.84 -6.85
C ASP A 109 13.54 -5.63 -6.95
N ALA A 110 12.48 -4.97 -7.37
CA ALA A 110 11.18 -5.60 -7.60
C ALA A 110 11.24 -6.75 -8.63
N GLN A 111 12.26 -6.79 -9.50
CA GLN A 111 12.43 -7.84 -10.49
C GLN A 111 12.89 -9.18 -9.89
N GLU A 112 13.50 -9.15 -8.71
CA GLU A 112 13.88 -10.35 -7.96
C GLU A 112 12.65 -11.19 -7.56
N PHE A 113 11.51 -10.54 -7.40
CA PHE A 113 10.26 -11.21 -7.07
C PHE A 113 9.52 -11.63 -8.35
N GLY A 114 9.72 -12.87 -8.71
CA GLY A 114 9.09 -13.46 -9.88
C GLY A 114 7.60 -13.78 -9.65
N ARG A 115 7.00 -14.39 -10.67
CA ARG A 115 5.57 -14.70 -10.71
C ARG A 115 5.09 -15.59 -9.55
N VAL A 116 5.91 -16.54 -9.12
CA VAL A 116 5.57 -17.44 -8.00
C VAL A 116 5.47 -16.66 -6.70
N ALA A 117 6.46 -15.83 -6.40
CA ALA A 117 6.46 -14.99 -5.21
C ALA A 117 5.26 -14.02 -5.19
N MET A 118 4.92 -13.43 -6.34
CA MET A 118 3.79 -12.50 -6.45
C MET A 118 2.44 -13.19 -6.29
N ARG A 119 2.31 -14.44 -6.72
CA ARG A 119 1.10 -15.24 -6.46
C ARG A 119 0.96 -15.60 -4.99
N ALA A 120 2.05 -16.06 -4.36
CA ALA A 120 2.05 -16.30 -2.92
C ALA A 120 1.74 -15.03 -2.14
N ALA A 121 2.25 -13.87 -2.58
CA ALA A 121 1.93 -12.58 -1.98
C ALA A 121 0.46 -12.19 -2.13
N ARG A 122 -0.17 -12.55 -3.24
CA ARG A 122 -1.61 -12.34 -3.47
C ARG A 122 -2.48 -13.27 -2.64
N ASP A 123 -2.22 -14.57 -2.75
CA ASP A 123 -3.09 -15.64 -2.26
C ASP A 123 -2.73 -16.09 -0.84
N GLY A 124 -1.54 -15.77 -0.37
CA GLY A 124 -1.01 -16.28 0.89
C GLY A 124 -0.37 -17.65 0.78
N THR A 125 0.07 -18.13 1.90
CA THR A 125 0.56 -19.49 2.15
C THR A 125 -0.13 -20.01 3.42
N ASP A 126 0.09 -21.27 3.75
CA ASP A 126 -0.43 -21.85 5.01
C ASP A 126 0.06 -21.10 6.26
N GLU A 127 1.18 -20.38 6.14
CA GLU A 127 1.82 -19.69 7.25
C GLU A 127 1.56 -18.15 7.23
N VAL A 128 1.37 -17.57 6.06
CA VAL A 128 1.28 -16.11 5.90
C VAL A 128 0.10 -15.72 5.02
N PRO A 129 -0.85 -14.92 5.54
CA PRO A 129 -1.99 -14.48 4.76
C PRO A 129 -1.56 -13.59 3.60
N GLY A 130 -2.15 -13.83 2.44
CA GLY A 130 -1.93 -13.03 1.24
C GLY A 130 -2.52 -11.64 1.33
N LEU A 131 -2.21 -10.82 0.33
CA LEU A 131 -2.77 -9.48 0.22
C LEU A 131 -4.31 -9.51 0.23
N PHE A 132 -4.92 -10.46 -0.51
CA PHE A 132 -6.37 -10.54 -0.61
C PHE A 132 -7.02 -10.91 0.72
N ASP A 133 -6.43 -11.85 1.47
CA ASP A 133 -6.90 -12.21 2.80
C ASP A 133 -6.79 -11.04 3.78
N ARG A 134 -5.70 -10.28 3.69
CA ARG A 134 -5.47 -9.09 4.52
C ARG A 134 -6.48 -8.00 4.23
N LEU A 135 -6.79 -7.74 2.96
CA LEU A 135 -7.81 -6.76 2.55
C LEU A 135 -9.21 -7.18 3.04
N ALA A 136 -9.57 -8.45 2.84
CA ALA A 136 -10.84 -8.98 3.33
C ALA A 136 -10.95 -8.93 4.87
N ALA A 137 -9.86 -9.27 5.55
CA ALA A 137 -9.80 -9.22 7.01
C ALA A 137 -9.88 -7.78 7.54
N HIS A 138 -9.24 -6.81 6.86
CA HIS A 138 -9.39 -5.40 7.19
C HIS A 138 -10.85 -4.95 7.06
N THR A 139 -11.49 -5.23 5.94
CA THR A 139 -12.90 -4.88 5.69
C THR A 139 -13.82 -5.41 6.80
N ARG A 140 -13.63 -6.69 7.19
CA ARG A 140 -14.43 -7.27 8.27
C ARG A 140 -14.22 -6.59 9.61
N ARG A 141 -12.97 -6.23 9.95
CA ARG A 141 -12.67 -5.56 11.24
C ARG A 141 -13.09 -4.11 11.26
N ALA A 142 -12.88 -3.41 10.16
CA ALA A 142 -13.24 -2.00 10.04
C ALA A 142 -14.74 -1.77 9.82
N GLY A 143 -15.49 -2.82 9.47
CA GLY A 143 -16.91 -2.72 9.14
C GLY A 143 -17.20 -2.16 7.74
N ALA A 144 -16.18 -1.72 7.00
CA ALA A 144 -16.31 -1.23 5.63
C ALA A 144 -14.97 -1.37 4.88
N PRO A 145 -14.99 -1.54 3.55
CA PRO A 145 -13.77 -1.51 2.74
C PRO A 145 -13.18 -0.08 2.67
N PRO A 146 -11.90 0.04 2.30
CA PRO A 146 -11.35 1.33 1.89
C PRO A 146 -12.19 1.93 0.75
N ARG A 147 -12.38 3.24 0.76
CA ARG A 147 -13.10 3.94 -0.32
C ARG A 147 -12.26 4.02 -1.58
N LEU A 148 -10.98 4.27 -1.43
CA LEU A 148 -9.99 4.27 -2.51
C LEU A 148 -8.86 3.30 -2.20
N VAL A 149 -8.36 2.63 -3.22
CA VAL A 149 -7.13 1.85 -3.19
C VAL A 149 -6.21 2.38 -4.28
N ALA A 150 -4.95 2.65 -3.96
CA ALA A 150 -3.96 3.05 -4.96
C ALA A 150 -2.72 2.16 -4.89
N PHE A 151 -2.49 1.40 -5.96
CA PHE A 151 -1.26 0.64 -6.13
C PHE A 151 -0.12 1.57 -6.55
N VAL A 152 0.93 1.61 -5.75
CA VAL A 152 2.07 2.50 -5.93
C VAL A 152 3.11 1.86 -6.86
N GLY A 153 2.64 1.39 -8.02
CA GLY A 153 3.45 0.75 -9.05
C GLY A 153 2.63 -0.18 -9.95
N LYS A 154 2.93 -0.15 -11.22
CA LYS A 154 2.22 -0.92 -12.26
C LYS A 154 2.52 -2.41 -12.20
N ARG A 155 3.78 -2.76 -11.85
CA ARG A 155 4.24 -4.15 -11.85
C ARG A 155 3.46 -5.00 -10.86
N GLN A 156 3.36 -4.59 -9.60
CA GLN A 156 2.66 -5.37 -8.58
C GLN A 156 1.20 -5.58 -8.94
N TYR A 157 0.53 -4.56 -9.46
CA TYR A 157 -0.86 -4.70 -9.89
C TYR A 157 -1.01 -5.72 -11.03
N GLY A 158 -0.18 -5.60 -12.06
CA GLY A 158 -0.22 -6.51 -13.21
C GLY A 158 0.06 -7.97 -12.83
N MET A 159 0.86 -8.20 -11.78
CA MET A 159 1.20 -9.53 -11.30
C MET A 159 0.11 -10.18 -10.42
N LEU A 160 -0.91 -9.41 -10.00
CA LEU A 160 -2.05 -9.97 -9.25
C LEU A 160 -2.99 -10.80 -10.12
N PHE A 161 -2.87 -10.74 -11.43
CA PHE A 161 -3.67 -11.54 -12.35
C PHE A 161 -3.06 -12.94 -12.54
N ASP A 162 -3.91 -13.93 -12.79
CA ASP A 162 -3.46 -15.31 -13.04
C ASP A 162 -2.53 -15.38 -14.26
N SER A 163 -2.80 -14.58 -15.28
CA SER A 163 -1.88 -14.27 -16.34
C SER A 163 -1.46 -12.81 -16.22
N PRO A 164 -0.18 -12.51 -15.92
CA PRO A 164 0.26 -11.14 -15.73
C PRO A 164 -0.08 -10.25 -16.91
N LEU A 165 -0.59 -9.06 -16.61
CA LEU A 165 -0.92 -8.09 -17.64
C LEU A 165 0.36 -7.59 -18.31
N LYS A 166 0.39 -7.61 -19.65
CA LYS A 166 1.52 -7.07 -20.43
C LYS A 166 1.66 -5.56 -20.31
N LYS A 167 0.50 -4.88 -20.14
CA LYS A 167 0.43 -3.42 -20.00
C LYS A 167 -0.60 -3.08 -18.92
N VAL A 168 -0.20 -2.24 -18.01
CA VAL A 168 -1.06 -1.68 -16.96
C VAL A 168 -1.13 -0.17 -17.16
N PRO A 169 -2.30 0.40 -17.48
CA PRO A 169 -2.45 1.85 -17.56
C PRO A 169 -2.33 2.46 -16.16
N SER A 170 -1.92 3.72 -16.09
CA SER A 170 -2.05 4.52 -14.86
C SER A 170 -3.49 5.00 -14.69
N GLY A 171 -3.86 5.38 -13.47
CA GLY A 171 -5.17 5.91 -13.13
C GLY A 171 -6.16 4.84 -12.71
N VAL A 172 -7.44 5.15 -12.85
CA VAL A 172 -8.55 4.27 -12.43
C VAL A 172 -8.55 2.97 -13.22
N GLN A 173 -8.74 1.86 -12.52
CA GLN A 173 -8.77 0.53 -13.10
C GLN A 173 -10.22 0.00 -13.17
N THR A 174 -10.65 -0.36 -14.35
CA THR A 174 -11.95 -0.99 -14.59
C THR A 174 -11.89 -2.51 -14.64
N VAL A 175 -10.68 -3.07 -14.79
CA VAL A 175 -10.43 -4.52 -14.79
C VAL A 175 -9.69 -4.87 -13.53
N LEU A 176 -10.35 -5.55 -12.61
CA LEU A 176 -9.77 -5.96 -11.33
C LEU A 176 -9.22 -7.40 -11.40
N PRO A 177 -8.23 -7.74 -10.57
CA PRO A 177 -7.73 -9.10 -10.49
C PRO A 177 -8.85 -10.08 -10.15
N PRO A 178 -8.81 -11.33 -10.65
CA PRO A 178 -9.76 -12.37 -10.26
C PRO A 178 -9.79 -12.54 -8.73
N ARG A 179 -10.98 -12.75 -8.19
CA ARG A 179 -11.18 -12.90 -6.73
C ARG A 179 -10.80 -11.64 -5.92
N TRP A 180 -10.85 -10.46 -6.56
CA TRP A 180 -10.63 -9.21 -5.85
C TRP A 180 -11.54 -9.11 -4.61
N PRO A 181 -10.99 -8.90 -3.40
CA PRO A 181 -11.75 -9.12 -2.17
C PRO A 181 -12.56 -7.92 -1.69
N LEU A 182 -12.42 -6.78 -2.34
CA LEU A 182 -13.13 -5.57 -1.95
C LEU A 182 -14.38 -5.37 -2.80
N ASP A 183 -15.32 -4.61 -2.23
CA ASP A 183 -16.56 -4.26 -2.92
C ASP A 183 -16.29 -3.53 -4.24
N PRO A 184 -17.08 -3.77 -5.30
CA PRO A 184 -16.95 -3.05 -6.58
C PRO A 184 -17.07 -1.52 -6.48
N SER A 185 -17.66 -0.99 -5.40
CA SER A 185 -17.71 0.45 -5.15
C SER A 185 -16.37 1.05 -4.70
N THR A 186 -15.40 0.21 -4.31
CA THR A 186 -14.04 0.67 -4.01
C THR A 186 -13.35 1.06 -5.31
N GLU A 187 -13.02 2.34 -5.45
CA GLU A 187 -12.28 2.80 -6.61
C GLU A 187 -10.81 2.39 -6.51
N VAL A 188 -10.28 1.78 -7.58
CA VAL A 188 -8.90 1.27 -7.62
C VAL A 188 -8.08 2.07 -8.61
N HIS A 189 -6.98 2.66 -8.14
CA HIS A 189 -6.01 3.37 -8.96
C HIS A 189 -4.70 2.57 -9.09
N VAL A 190 -4.01 2.78 -10.19
CA VAL A 190 -2.63 2.35 -10.36
C VAL A 190 -1.78 3.55 -10.71
N LEU A 191 -0.72 3.75 -9.93
CA LEU A 191 0.22 4.84 -10.05
C LEU A 191 1.55 4.36 -10.61
N THR A 192 2.28 5.24 -11.24
CA THR A 192 3.69 5.01 -11.54
C THR A 192 4.48 4.94 -10.23
N SER A 193 5.43 4.01 -10.16
CA SER A 193 6.27 3.83 -8.98
C SER A 193 6.99 5.13 -8.58
N PRO A 194 7.05 5.46 -7.29
CA PRO A 194 7.79 6.61 -6.77
C PRO A 194 9.31 6.37 -6.72
N SER A 195 9.76 5.17 -7.08
CA SER A 195 11.18 4.83 -7.13
C SER A 195 11.95 5.78 -8.06
N GLY A 196 13.14 6.17 -7.65
CA GLY A 196 14.04 6.95 -8.51
C GLY A 196 14.46 6.21 -9.81
N ARG A 197 14.26 4.90 -9.88
CA ARG A 197 14.50 4.10 -11.10
C ARG A 197 13.38 4.19 -12.13
N ALA A 198 12.22 4.76 -11.80
CA ALA A 198 11.11 4.85 -12.73
C ALA A 198 11.37 5.92 -13.79
N ALA A 199 11.48 5.50 -15.05
CA ALA A 199 11.73 6.37 -16.20
C ALA A 199 10.43 7.03 -16.68
N VAL A 200 9.84 7.90 -15.85
CA VAL A 200 8.64 8.67 -16.19
C VAL A 200 8.89 10.13 -15.83
N PRO A 201 8.50 11.08 -16.68
CA PRO A 201 8.64 12.50 -16.42
C PRO A 201 8.04 12.90 -15.08
N PRO A 202 8.71 13.73 -14.26
CA PRO A 202 8.21 14.10 -12.93
C PRO A 202 6.79 14.70 -12.95
N ALA A 203 6.47 15.52 -13.94
CA ALA A 203 5.15 16.14 -14.07
C ALA A 203 4.04 15.11 -14.34
N GLU A 204 4.28 14.13 -15.21
CA GLU A 204 3.32 13.07 -15.49
C GLU A 204 3.08 12.22 -14.24
N ARG A 205 4.15 11.87 -13.53
CA ARG A 205 4.05 11.13 -12.28
C ARG A 205 3.26 11.90 -11.23
N LEU A 206 3.53 13.20 -11.06
CA LEU A 206 2.80 14.03 -10.12
C LEU A 206 1.31 14.11 -10.46
N ALA A 207 0.97 14.26 -11.74
CA ALA A 207 -0.43 14.30 -12.19
C ALA A 207 -1.22 13.04 -11.81
N GLU A 208 -0.60 11.86 -11.85
CA GLU A 208 -1.24 10.62 -11.40
C GLU A 208 -1.60 10.67 -9.90
N TYR A 209 -0.72 11.19 -9.06
CA TYR A 209 -0.96 11.33 -7.62
C TYR A 209 -1.99 12.43 -7.32
N GLN A 210 -2.00 13.52 -8.11
CA GLN A 210 -3.01 14.58 -8.01
C GLN A 210 -4.41 14.07 -8.36
N ALA A 211 -4.53 13.13 -9.30
CA ALA A 211 -5.80 12.49 -9.60
C ALA A 211 -6.34 11.68 -8.40
N VAL A 212 -5.47 10.96 -7.68
CA VAL A 212 -5.86 10.30 -6.43
C VAL A 212 -6.23 11.29 -5.35
N ALA A 213 -5.50 12.41 -5.23
CA ALA A 213 -5.84 13.48 -4.29
C ALA A 213 -7.23 14.06 -4.57
N ALA A 214 -7.55 14.35 -5.83
CA ALA A 214 -8.85 14.85 -6.24
C ALA A 214 -9.97 13.85 -5.89
N ALA A 215 -9.79 12.57 -6.17
CA ALA A 215 -10.73 11.52 -5.79
C ALA A 215 -10.89 11.42 -4.26
N LEU A 216 -9.78 11.48 -3.52
CA LEU A 216 -9.79 11.46 -2.05
C LEU A 216 -10.56 12.62 -1.45
N HIS A 217 -10.37 13.83 -1.98
CA HIS A 217 -11.05 15.04 -1.49
C HIS A 217 -12.54 15.07 -1.87
N ALA A 218 -12.95 14.36 -2.92
CA ALA A 218 -14.34 14.22 -3.30
C ALA A 218 -15.12 13.23 -2.42
N ILE A 219 -14.45 12.42 -1.60
CA ILE A 219 -15.12 11.48 -0.70
C ILE A 219 -15.73 12.25 0.47
N GLU A 220 -17.05 12.17 0.59
CA GLU A 220 -17.73 12.55 1.82
C GLU A 220 -17.32 11.59 2.93
N TRP A 221 -16.79 12.13 4.01
CA TRP A 221 -16.32 11.37 5.16
C TRP A 221 -17.06 11.83 6.41
N PRO A 222 -17.69 10.90 7.17
CA PRO A 222 -18.48 11.24 8.35
C PRO A 222 -17.66 11.86 9.48
#